data_ca1192690e6317905f32e899e5321ccd
#
_entry.id   ca1192690e6317905f32e899e5321ccd
#
_cell.length_a   1.000
_cell.length_b   1.000
_cell.length_c   1.000
_cell.angle_alpha   90.00
_cell.angle_beta   90.00
_cell.angle_gamma   90.00
#
_symmetry.space_group_name_H-M   'P 1'
#
loop_
_entity.id
_entity.type
_entity.pdbx_description
1 polymer ?
#
loop_
_entity_poly.entity_id
_entity_poly.type
_entity_poly.pdbx_seq_one_letter_code
_entity_poly.pdbx_strand_id
1 'polypeptide(L)'
;MIVAGRVYVDPRDRERFVEEHRGTIEAARNAPGCLDMAISPDPVDPARVNIFEHFETAEALEYWRATAPVPEGAVAIEKDQVLKHEISASGPPFD
;
A
#
# COMPACT_ATOMS: atom_id res chain seq x y z
N MET A 1 6.48 -9.71 -6.63
CA MET A 1 6.98 -8.47 -6.02
C MET A 1 5.97 -7.96 -5.01
N ILE A 2 6.38 -7.83 -3.76
CA ILE A 2 5.53 -7.29 -2.68
C ILE A 2 6.15 -6.02 -2.13
N VAL A 3 5.32 -5.00 -1.93
CA VAL A 3 5.66 -3.79 -1.18
C VAL A 3 4.81 -3.83 0.08
N ALA A 4 5.41 -3.93 1.24
CA ALA A 4 4.69 -4.13 2.48
C ALA A 4 5.37 -3.47 3.65
N GLY A 5 4.56 -3.08 4.62
CA GLY A 5 5.02 -2.46 5.84
C GLY A 5 3.98 -1.52 6.42
N ARG A 6 4.46 -0.42 6.95
CA ARG A 6 3.60 0.53 7.64
C ARG A 6 4.13 1.94 7.54
N VAL A 7 3.21 2.87 7.57
CA VAL A 7 3.52 4.30 7.72
C VAL A 7 2.84 4.81 8.98
N TYR A 8 3.33 5.92 9.50
CA TYR A 8 2.77 6.56 10.68
C TYR A 8 2.36 7.98 10.34
N VAL A 9 1.18 8.35 10.78
CA VAL A 9 0.61 9.68 10.58
C VAL A 9 0.09 10.18 11.94
N ASP A 10 -0.25 11.47 12.01
CA ASP A 10 -0.94 11.98 13.19
C ASP A 10 -2.25 11.19 13.39
N PRO A 11 -2.51 10.62 14.57
CA PRO A 11 -3.73 9.85 14.82
C PRO A 11 -5.02 10.60 14.47
N ARG A 12 -5.01 11.93 14.60
CA ARG A 12 -6.17 12.77 14.26
C ARG A 12 -6.48 12.78 12.78
N ASP A 13 -5.47 12.49 11.93
CA ASP A 13 -5.56 12.55 10.48
C ASP A 13 -5.60 11.18 9.82
N ARG A 14 -5.51 10.09 10.59
CA ARG A 14 -5.38 8.74 10.03
C ARG A 14 -6.58 8.35 9.15
N GLU A 15 -7.79 8.63 9.62
CA GLU A 15 -9.00 8.31 8.84
C GLU A 15 -9.01 9.07 7.52
N ARG A 16 -8.64 10.33 7.54
CA ARG A 16 -8.53 11.14 6.33
C ARG A 16 -7.44 10.62 5.40
N PHE A 17 -6.29 10.23 5.96
CA PHE A 17 -5.19 9.64 5.17
C PHE A 17 -5.67 8.41 4.40
N VAL A 18 -6.35 7.50 5.07
CA VAL A 18 -6.87 6.28 4.43
C VAL A 18 -7.90 6.62 3.36
N GLU A 19 -8.82 7.53 3.65
CA GLU A 19 -9.85 7.95 2.69
C GLU A 19 -9.26 8.62 1.45
N GLU A 20 -8.23 9.44 1.62
CA GLU A 20 -7.52 10.09 0.51
C GLU A 20 -6.92 9.07 -0.48
N HIS A 21 -6.63 7.86 -0.03
CA HIS A 21 -6.03 6.81 -0.86
C HIS A 21 -7.06 5.85 -1.47
N ARG A 22 -8.34 6.03 -1.22
CA ARG A 22 -9.39 5.16 -1.75
C ARG A 22 -9.32 5.04 -3.28
N GLY A 23 -9.25 6.15 -3.98
CA GLY A 23 -9.15 6.17 -5.45
C GLY A 23 -7.88 5.51 -5.96
N THR A 24 -6.77 5.70 -5.25
CA THR A 24 -5.50 5.05 -5.58
C THR A 24 -5.60 3.53 -5.42
N ILE A 25 -6.23 3.05 -4.35
CA ILE A 25 -6.44 1.62 -4.12
C ILE A 25 -7.30 1.01 -5.23
N GLU A 26 -8.40 1.68 -5.58
CA GLU A 26 -9.29 1.21 -6.65
C GLU A 26 -8.56 1.14 -7.99
N ALA A 27 -7.79 2.18 -8.34
CA ALA A 27 -7.02 2.21 -9.56
C ALA A 27 -5.94 1.11 -9.57
N ALA A 28 -5.24 0.91 -8.44
CA ALA A 28 -4.22 -0.13 -8.32
C ALA A 28 -4.79 -1.53 -8.54
N ARG A 29 -5.93 -1.82 -7.94
CA ARG A 29 -6.58 -3.13 -8.07
C ARG A 29 -7.03 -3.44 -9.49
N ASN A 30 -7.16 -2.42 -10.34
CA ASN A 30 -7.49 -2.57 -11.76
C ASN A 30 -6.27 -2.45 -12.67
N ALA A 31 -5.08 -2.21 -12.13
CA ALA A 31 -3.86 -2.05 -12.92
C ALA A 31 -3.35 -3.40 -13.43
N PRO A 32 -2.71 -3.42 -14.63
CA PRO A 32 -2.14 -4.65 -15.16
C PRO A 32 -1.11 -5.26 -14.20
N GLY A 33 -1.25 -6.55 -13.91
CA GLY A 33 -0.32 -7.29 -13.07
C GLY A 33 -0.46 -7.04 -11.57
N CYS A 34 -1.43 -6.24 -11.13
CA CYS A 34 -1.71 -6.07 -9.72
C CYS A 34 -2.53 -7.25 -9.20
N LEU A 35 -2.01 -7.93 -8.18
CA LEU A 35 -2.69 -9.04 -7.52
C LEU A 35 -3.49 -8.56 -6.31
N ASP A 36 -2.98 -7.55 -5.60
CA ASP A 36 -3.69 -6.96 -4.47
C ASP A 36 -3.07 -5.61 -4.08
N MET A 37 -3.87 -4.79 -3.45
CA MET A 37 -3.47 -3.52 -2.86
C MET A 37 -4.35 -3.24 -1.67
N ALA A 38 -3.75 -2.91 -0.53
CA ALA A 38 -4.48 -2.55 0.68
C ALA A 38 -3.75 -1.46 1.45
N ILE A 39 -4.50 -0.47 1.89
CA ILE A 39 -4.03 0.58 2.79
C ILE A 39 -5.10 0.69 3.86
N SER A 40 -4.76 0.33 5.10
CA SER A 40 -5.77 0.20 6.15
C SER A 40 -5.24 0.65 7.51
N PRO A 41 -6.12 1.19 8.36
CA PRO A 41 -5.71 1.58 9.71
C PRO A 41 -5.40 0.35 10.56
N ASP A 42 -4.34 0.46 11.37
CA ASP A 42 -3.97 -0.59 12.30
C ASP A 42 -4.96 -0.62 13.47
N PRO A 43 -5.43 -1.80 13.90
CA PRO A 43 -6.41 -1.87 15.00
C PRO A 43 -5.80 -1.66 16.40
N VAL A 44 -4.49 -1.68 16.52
CA VAL A 44 -3.80 -1.59 17.82
C VAL A 44 -3.15 -0.22 18.02
N ASP A 45 -2.41 0.26 17.00
CA ASP A 45 -1.70 1.54 17.07
C ASP A 45 -2.49 2.62 16.33
N PRO A 46 -2.96 3.68 17.00
CA PRO A 46 -3.81 4.70 16.39
C PRO A 46 -3.08 5.57 15.35
N ALA A 47 -1.75 5.57 15.33
CA ALA A 47 -0.96 6.32 14.35
C ALA A 47 -0.55 5.48 13.14
N ARG A 48 -0.71 4.18 13.19
CA ARG A 48 -0.20 3.26 12.20
C ARG A 48 -1.20 2.97 11.09
N VAL A 49 -0.71 2.99 9.85
CA VAL A 49 -1.44 2.58 8.65
C VAL A 49 -0.66 1.45 7.99
N ASN A 50 -1.33 0.32 7.76
CA ASN A 50 -0.71 -0.84 7.14
C ASN A 50 -0.79 -0.73 5.62
N ILE A 51 0.33 -1.02 4.95
CA ILE A 51 0.48 -0.92 3.50
C ILE A 51 0.80 -2.30 2.94
N PHE A 52 0.07 -2.72 1.92
CA PHE A 52 0.34 -3.95 1.20
C PHE A 52 0.08 -3.77 -0.28
N GLU A 53 1.07 -4.09 -1.12
CA GLU A 53 0.95 -4.06 -2.57
C GLU A 53 1.58 -5.34 -3.11
N HIS A 54 0.87 -6.03 -3.99
CA HIS A 54 1.35 -7.27 -4.58
C HIS A 54 1.19 -7.22 -6.09
N PHE A 55 2.30 -7.30 -6.80
CA PHE A 55 2.35 -7.28 -8.27
C PHE A 55 2.99 -8.56 -8.77
N GLU A 56 2.54 -9.03 -9.95
CA GLU A 56 3.07 -10.25 -10.58
C GLU A 56 4.55 -10.14 -10.89
N THR A 57 5.00 -8.95 -11.33
CA THR A 57 6.37 -8.71 -11.79
C THR A 57 6.86 -7.35 -11.34
N ALA A 58 8.19 -7.15 -11.38
CA ALA A 58 8.79 -5.86 -11.13
C ALA A 58 8.33 -4.81 -12.17
N GLU A 59 8.18 -5.23 -13.42
CA GLU A 59 7.73 -4.36 -14.51
C GLU A 59 6.30 -3.86 -14.28
N ALA A 60 5.42 -4.72 -13.77
CA ALA A 60 4.05 -4.33 -13.43
C ALA A 60 4.04 -3.28 -12.32
N LEU A 61 4.88 -3.44 -11.31
CA LEU A 61 5.02 -2.45 -10.25
C LEU A 61 5.56 -1.12 -10.78
N GLU A 62 6.56 -1.16 -11.64
CA GLU A 62 7.13 0.05 -12.25
C GLU A 62 6.10 0.78 -13.11
N TYR A 63 5.33 0.04 -13.90
CA TYR A 63 4.26 0.61 -14.71
C TYR A 63 3.20 1.28 -13.84
N TRP A 64 2.79 0.62 -12.76
CA TRP A 64 1.86 1.19 -11.80
C TRP A 64 2.39 2.51 -11.23
N ARG A 65 3.64 2.52 -10.76
CA ARG A 65 4.26 3.72 -10.18
C ARG A 65 4.37 4.87 -11.16
N ALA A 66 4.56 4.56 -12.45
CA ALA A 66 4.65 5.58 -13.50
C ALA A 66 3.28 6.15 -13.89
N THR A 67 2.19 5.41 -13.68
CA THR A 67 0.85 5.77 -14.13
C THR A 67 -0.16 5.99 -13.02
N ALA A 68 0.21 5.72 -11.76
CA ALA A 68 -0.68 5.85 -10.62
C ALA A 68 -1.20 7.27 -10.45
N PRO A 69 -2.49 7.43 -10.14
CA PRO A 69 -3.01 8.75 -9.78
C PRO A 69 -2.37 9.21 -8.48
N VAL A 70 -2.01 10.50 -8.43
CA VAL A 70 -1.48 11.10 -7.20
C VAL A 70 -2.66 11.31 -6.25
N PRO A 71 -2.60 10.81 -5.00
CA PRO A 71 -3.67 11.06 -4.03
C PRO A 71 -3.85 12.55 -3.78
N GLU A 72 -5.09 13.00 -3.77
CA GLU A 72 -5.41 14.35 -3.35
C GLU A 72 -5.41 14.38 -1.83
N GLY A 73 -4.43 15.03 -1.26
CA GLY A 73 -4.39 15.14 0.17
C GLY A 73 -3.07 15.69 0.68
N ALA A 74 -3.12 16.15 1.91
CA ALA A 74 -2.03 16.85 2.54
C ALA A 74 -1.62 16.22 3.89
N VAL A 75 -2.12 15.01 4.20
CA VAL A 75 -1.73 14.36 5.44
C VAL A 75 -0.29 13.90 5.32
N ALA A 76 0.56 14.43 6.20
CA ALA A 76 1.98 14.11 6.18
C ALA A 76 2.24 12.73 6.78
N ILE A 77 3.13 11.98 6.12
CA ILE A 77 3.70 10.75 6.69
C ILE A 77 4.85 11.16 7.60
N GLU A 78 4.74 10.83 8.89
CA GLU A 78 5.74 11.17 9.88
C GLU A 78 6.87 10.14 9.93
N LYS A 79 6.57 8.88 9.61
CA LYS A 79 7.54 7.80 9.59
C LYS A 79 7.11 6.76 8.56
N ASP A 80 8.05 6.29 7.76
CA ASP A 80 7.82 5.31 6.71
C ASP A 80 8.69 4.07 6.95
N GLN A 81 8.05 2.91 7.09
CA GLN A 81 8.70 1.62 7.29
C GLN A 81 8.15 0.61 6.29
N VAL A 82 8.07 1.01 5.03
CA VAL A 82 7.62 0.17 3.93
C VAL A 82 8.83 -0.32 3.14
N LEU A 83 8.87 -1.62 2.86
CA LEU A 83 9.95 -2.25 2.10
C LEU A 83 9.40 -2.97 0.88
N LYS A 84 10.22 -3.05 -0.14
CA LYS A 84 9.95 -3.85 -1.33
C LYS A 84 10.65 -5.20 -1.19
N HIS A 85 9.91 -6.28 -1.46
CA HIS A 85 10.40 -7.65 -1.35
C HIS A 85 10.28 -8.37 -2.68
N GLU A 86 11.38 -9.02 -3.10
CA GLU A 86 11.33 -9.97 -4.19
C GLU A 86 10.91 -11.32 -3.64
N ILE A 87 9.96 -11.98 -4.33
CA ILE A 87 9.40 -13.23 -3.88
C ILE A 87 10.03 -14.36 -4.70
N SER A 88 10.62 -15.34 -4.02
CA SER A 88 11.19 -16.52 -4.68
C SER A 88 10.20 -17.69 -4.74
N ALA A 89 9.24 -17.74 -3.83
CA ALA A 89 8.23 -18.79 -3.80
C ALA A 89 7.01 -18.35 -3.00
N SER A 90 5.88 -18.91 -3.37
CA SER A 90 4.62 -18.72 -2.63
C SER A 90 3.94 -20.07 -2.48
N GLY A 91 3.23 -20.26 -1.40
CA GLY A 91 2.50 -21.47 -1.11
C GLY A 91 1.41 -21.24 -0.08
N PRO A 92 0.67 -22.32 0.29
CA PRO A 92 -0.35 -22.19 1.32
C PRO A 92 0.23 -21.68 2.64
N PRO A 93 -0.53 -20.94 3.46
CA PRO A 93 -0.02 -20.42 4.73
C PRO A 93 0.26 -21.51 5.78
N PHE A 94 -0.34 -22.68 5.60
CA PHE A 94 -0.17 -23.83 6.51
C PHE A 94 0.03 -25.10 5.70
N ASP A 95 0.86 -25.98 6.22
CA ASP A 95 1.13 -27.29 5.62
C ASP A 95 -0.06 -28.25 5.80
#